data_f066d1dc3ba8a93b49436560cc623bb8
#
_entry.id   f066d1dc3ba8a93b49436560cc623bb8
#
_cell.length_a   1.000
_cell.length_b   1.000
_cell.length_c   1.000
_cell.angle_alpha   90.00
_cell.angle_beta   90.00
_cell.angle_gamma   90.00
#
_symmetry.space_group_name_H-M   'P 1'
#
loop_
_entity.id
_entity.type
_entity.pdbx_description
1 polymer ?
#
loop_
_entity_poly.entity_id
_entity_poly.type
_entity_poly.pdbx_seq_one_letter_code
_entity_poly.pdbx_strand_id
1 'polypeptide(L)'
;TGSKASKGTAKTAAQGLFLGGKVRKNGKMVEVPLAYKEKVIDFGVGKYNTMTIPWGDVFTAYHSTGIPNIEFYYSRSARSVKKIRRYRRFIGLFNFKWVIKLLQYWIERNWKQPTNEIRKKGKSFFWGEVKNPNGKTVTARFSTGDGYNVTAVGVAVVAEYLLQHCDQKGYYTPSILMGKELVKKIPEYSGIEIIKNE
;
A
#
# COMPACT_ATOMS: atom_id res chain seq x y z
N THR A 1 8.75 -8.63 1.32
CA THR A 1 9.94 -8.28 0.53
C THR A 1 10.25 -9.21 -0.65
N GLY A 2 9.38 -10.08 -1.09
CA GLY A 2 9.70 -11.11 -2.09
C GLY A 2 9.10 -10.93 -3.47
N SER A 3 7.95 -10.29 -3.62
CA SER A 3 7.32 -10.20 -4.93
C SER A 3 7.81 -8.97 -5.70
N LYS A 4 8.39 -9.23 -6.88
CA LYS A 4 8.67 -8.18 -7.85
C LYS A 4 7.34 -7.66 -8.41
N ALA A 5 7.24 -6.34 -8.61
CA ALA A 5 6.07 -5.74 -9.22
C ALA A 5 5.83 -6.30 -10.63
N SER A 6 4.58 -6.54 -10.99
CA SER A 6 4.19 -6.87 -12.36
C SER A 6 4.45 -5.69 -13.31
N LYS A 7 4.43 -5.93 -14.61
CA LYS A 7 4.52 -4.85 -15.61
C LYS A 7 3.43 -3.79 -15.41
N GLY A 8 2.19 -4.21 -15.14
CA GLY A 8 1.08 -3.31 -14.87
C GLY A 8 1.36 -2.42 -13.66
N THR A 9 1.77 -3.02 -12.54
CA THR A 9 2.14 -2.28 -11.31
C THR A 9 3.29 -1.32 -11.56
N ALA A 10 4.30 -1.72 -12.33
CA ALA A 10 5.42 -0.84 -12.67
C ALA A 10 4.99 0.36 -13.53
N LYS A 11 4.08 0.15 -14.51
CA LYS A 11 3.50 1.23 -15.33
C LYS A 11 2.67 2.21 -14.49
N THR A 12 1.83 1.71 -13.58
CA THR A 12 1.05 2.53 -12.66
C THR A 12 1.95 3.32 -11.71
N ALA A 13 2.99 2.68 -11.18
CA ALA A 13 3.97 3.36 -10.33
C ALA A 13 4.72 4.47 -11.09
N ALA A 14 5.03 4.25 -12.37
CA ALA A 14 5.65 5.28 -13.22
C ALA A 14 4.73 6.50 -13.41
N GLN A 15 3.42 6.30 -13.60
CA GLN A 15 2.45 7.39 -13.62
C GLN A 15 2.40 8.13 -12.27
N GLY A 16 2.37 7.37 -11.17
CA GLY A 16 2.32 7.92 -9.81
C GLY A 16 3.52 8.79 -9.45
N LEU A 17 4.68 8.57 -10.06
CA LEU A 17 5.87 9.40 -9.81
C LEU A 17 5.64 10.89 -10.12
N PHE A 18 4.82 11.20 -11.09
CA PHE A 18 4.54 12.58 -11.53
C PHE A 18 3.38 13.23 -10.77
N LEU A 19 2.58 12.44 -10.05
CA LEU A 19 1.43 12.92 -9.30
C LEU A 19 1.77 13.39 -7.88
N GLY A 20 3.05 13.27 -7.48
CA GLY A 20 3.47 13.60 -6.12
C GLY A 20 3.00 12.60 -5.06
N GLY A 21 3.03 13.01 -3.80
CA GLY A 21 2.52 12.27 -2.67
C GLY A 21 1.17 12.81 -2.20
N LYS A 22 0.40 11.98 -1.52
CA LYS A 22 -0.84 12.39 -0.84
C LYS A 22 -0.89 11.75 0.54
N VAL A 23 -1.38 12.52 1.50
CA VAL A 23 -1.64 12.10 2.87
C VAL A 23 -3.00 12.65 3.31
N ARG A 24 -3.58 12.07 4.35
CA ARG A 24 -4.76 12.67 4.98
C ARG A 24 -4.36 13.44 6.23
N LYS A 25 -4.81 14.68 6.34
CA LYS A 25 -4.63 15.55 7.52
C LYS A 25 -5.96 16.19 7.89
N ASN A 26 -6.34 16.08 9.16
CA ASN A 26 -7.59 16.64 9.68
C ASN A 26 -8.81 16.28 8.81
N GLY A 27 -8.90 15.03 8.38
CA GLY A 27 -9.98 14.52 7.53
C GLY A 27 -9.89 14.90 6.04
N LYS A 28 -8.97 15.77 5.64
CA LYS A 28 -8.83 16.26 4.26
C LYS A 28 -7.62 15.63 3.55
N MET A 29 -7.75 15.39 2.26
CA MET A 29 -6.62 14.98 1.42
C MET A 29 -5.70 16.18 1.17
N VAL A 30 -4.41 15.99 1.45
CA VAL A 30 -3.38 17.01 1.30
C VAL A 30 -2.30 16.49 0.36
N GLU A 31 -1.96 17.30 -0.64
CA GLU A 31 -0.84 17.03 -1.53
C GLU A 31 0.48 17.32 -0.81
N VAL A 32 1.43 16.42 -0.96
CA VAL A 32 2.76 16.51 -0.35
C VAL A 32 3.81 16.10 -1.38
N PRO A 33 5.06 16.49 -1.22
CA PRO A 33 6.11 16.00 -2.11
C PRO A 33 6.23 14.47 -2.05
N LEU A 34 6.65 13.85 -3.15
CA LEU A 34 6.97 12.42 -3.16
C LEU A 34 8.05 12.10 -2.11
N ALA A 35 7.91 10.96 -1.40
CA ALA A 35 8.75 10.62 -0.24
C ALA A 35 8.74 11.73 0.83
N TYR A 36 7.55 12.23 1.17
CA TYR A 36 7.33 13.30 2.15
C TYR A 36 7.95 12.99 3.51
N LYS A 37 7.65 11.80 4.04
CA LYS A 37 8.25 11.28 5.27
C LYS A 37 8.98 9.98 5.01
N GLU A 38 9.97 9.72 5.87
CA GLU A 38 10.74 8.48 5.92
C GLU A 38 10.70 7.98 7.36
N LYS A 39 10.47 6.68 7.54
CA LYS A 39 10.43 6.01 8.85
C LYS A 39 11.11 4.66 8.74
N VAL A 40 11.89 4.27 9.73
CA VAL A 40 12.34 2.89 9.89
C VAL A 40 11.26 2.14 10.63
N ILE A 41 10.73 1.09 10.02
CA ILE A 41 9.64 0.28 10.57
C ILE A 41 10.15 -1.13 10.79
N ASP A 42 9.85 -1.67 11.96
CA ASP A 42 10.07 -3.06 12.29
C ASP A 42 8.81 -3.87 11.97
N PHE A 43 8.91 -4.75 10.96
CA PHE A 43 7.82 -5.61 10.52
C PHE A 43 7.76 -6.97 11.26
N GLY A 44 8.56 -7.16 12.32
CA GLY A 44 8.67 -8.44 13.03
C GLY A 44 9.66 -9.42 12.40
N VAL A 45 10.06 -9.18 11.17
CA VAL A 45 11.08 -9.95 10.42
C VAL A 45 12.32 -9.09 10.12
N GLY A 46 12.40 -7.93 10.73
CA GLY A 46 13.51 -6.98 10.59
C GLY A 46 13.04 -5.55 10.41
N LYS A 47 13.99 -4.63 10.55
CA LYS A 47 13.79 -3.18 10.41
C LYS A 47 14.07 -2.76 8.98
N TYR A 48 13.12 -2.07 8.37
CA TYR A 48 13.21 -1.62 6.97
C TYR A 48 12.97 -0.11 6.86
N ASN A 49 13.75 0.53 6.01
CA ASN A 49 13.45 1.89 5.62
C ASN A 49 12.15 1.92 4.81
N THR A 50 11.31 2.90 5.11
CA THR A 50 10.05 3.13 4.42
C THR A 50 9.92 4.60 4.04
N MET A 51 9.11 4.88 3.06
CA MET A 51 8.74 6.24 2.68
C MET A 51 7.23 6.34 2.44
N THR A 52 6.67 7.52 2.62
CA THR A 52 5.27 7.77 2.31
C THR A 52 5.01 7.72 0.82
N ILE A 53 3.92 7.05 0.46
CA ILE A 53 3.38 7.00 -0.91
C ILE A 53 1.87 7.23 -0.89
N PRO A 54 1.26 7.72 -1.99
CA PRO A 54 -0.19 7.90 -2.12
C PRO A 54 -0.87 6.56 -2.44
N TRP A 55 -1.05 5.71 -1.44
CA TRP A 55 -1.73 4.42 -1.60
C TRP A 55 -3.24 4.54 -1.39
N GLY A 56 -4.01 3.59 -1.91
CA GLY A 56 -5.48 3.59 -1.82
C GLY A 56 -6.03 3.76 -0.41
N ASP A 57 -5.35 3.18 0.58
CA ASP A 57 -5.76 3.25 1.99
C ASP A 57 -5.81 4.69 2.55
N VAL A 58 -4.97 5.60 2.06
CA VAL A 58 -5.02 7.03 2.45
C VAL A 58 -6.37 7.65 2.09
N PHE A 59 -7.01 7.16 1.00
CA PHE A 59 -8.32 7.63 0.55
C PHE A 59 -9.45 6.92 1.28
N THR A 60 -9.37 5.61 1.42
CA THR A 60 -10.51 4.76 1.85
C THR A 60 -10.58 4.52 3.35
N ALA A 61 -9.43 4.44 4.05
CA ALA A 61 -9.40 4.10 5.47
C ALA A 61 -10.13 5.12 6.37
N TYR A 62 -10.18 6.38 5.97
CA TYR A 62 -10.97 7.40 6.69
C TYR A 62 -12.46 7.05 6.77
N HIS A 63 -13.01 6.53 5.68
CA HIS A 63 -14.44 6.19 5.62
C HIS A 63 -14.78 4.95 6.45
N SER A 64 -13.82 4.05 6.66
CA SER A 64 -14.00 2.84 7.46
C SER A 64 -13.63 3.02 8.93
N THR A 65 -12.76 3.98 9.28
CA THR A 65 -12.22 4.12 10.64
C THR A 65 -12.52 5.44 11.32
N GLY A 66 -12.88 6.49 10.56
CA GLY A 66 -13.03 7.86 11.07
C GLY A 66 -11.70 8.54 11.44
N ILE A 67 -10.54 7.89 11.26
CA ILE A 67 -9.23 8.43 11.64
C ILE A 67 -8.88 9.62 10.74
N PRO A 68 -8.71 10.85 11.30
CA PRO A 68 -8.55 12.05 10.48
C PRO A 68 -7.15 12.24 9.90
N ASN A 69 -6.15 11.55 10.42
CA ASN A 69 -4.75 11.67 9.98
C ASN A 69 -4.22 10.31 9.56
N ILE A 70 -3.94 10.13 8.27
CA ILE A 70 -3.53 8.84 7.71
C ILE A 70 -2.34 9.04 6.78
N GLU A 71 -1.30 8.25 6.98
CA GLU A 71 -0.12 8.16 6.14
C GLU A 71 0.13 6.69 5.78
N PHE A 72 0.46 6.42 4.54
CA PHE A 72 0.82 5.09 4.09
C PHE A 72 2.32 5.03 3.80
N TYR A 73 2.98 4.02 4.34
CA TYR A 73 4.41 3.81 4.21
C TYR A 73 4.72 2.57 3.40
N TYR A 74 5.68 2.66 2.51
CA TYR A 74 6.11 1.56 1.67
C TYR A 74 7.62 1.35 1.80
N SER A 75 8.05 0.10 1.93
CA SER A 75 9.46 -0.25 2.11
C SER A 75 10.27 0.07 0.84
N ARG A 76 11.35 0.83 1.03
CA ARG A 76 12.33 1.17 -0.02
C ARG A 76 13.72 1.30 0.61
N SER A 77 14.77 0.98 -0.15
CA SER A 77 16.13 1.20 0.33
C SER A 77 16.39 2.69 0.57
N ALA A 78 17.18 3.02 1.60
CA ALA A 78 17.55 4.41 1.91
C ALA A 78 18.19 5.11 0.71
N ARG A 79 18.99 4.38 -0.10
CA ARG A 79 19.58 4.90 -1.35
C ARG A 79 18.49 5.33 -2.34
N SER A 80 17.42 4.51 -2.52
CA SER A 80 16.30 4.85 -3.41
C SER A 80 15.54 6.06 -2.92
N VAL A 81 15.27 6.16 -1.61
CA VAL A 81 14.58 7.31 -1.02
C VAL A 81 15.38 8.59 -1.23
N LYS A 82 16.71 8.56 -0.97
CA LYS A 82 17.60 9.70 -1.24
C LYS A 82 17.56 10.14 -2.71
N LYS A 83 17.58 9.19 -3.65
CA LYS A 83 17.46 9.49 -5.09
C LYS A 83 16.12 10.17 -5.40
N ILE A 84 15.00 9.61 -4.93
CA ILE A 84 13.67 10.17 -5.15
C ILE A 84 13.60 11.61 -4.60
N ARG A 85 14.07 11.86 -3.38
CA ARG A 85 14.09 13.18 -2.76
C ARG A 85 14.97 14.18 -3.51
N ARG A 86 16.09 13.74 -4.06
CA ARG A 86 16.98 14.58 -4.87
C ARG A 86 16.32 15.01 -6.18
N TYR A 87 15.67 14.07 -6.87
CA TYR A 87 15.12 14.30 -8.20
C TYR A 87 13.67 14.80 -8.21
N ARG A 88 12.92 14.68 -7.10
CA ARG A 88 11.52 15.12 -7.04
C ARG A 88 11.30 16.59 -7.41
N ARG A 89 12.31 17.44 -7.21
CA ARG A 89 12.31 18.85 -7.58
C ARG A 89 12.21 19.05 -9.09
N PHE A 90 12.78 18.10 -9.85
CA PHE A 90 12.81 18.11 -11.31
C PHE A 90 11.69 17.28 -11.94
N ILE A 91 11.05 16.40 -11.18
CA ILE A 91 9.99 15.51 -11.69
C ILE A 91 8.85 16.32 -12.29
N GLY A 92 8.49 17.46 -11.69
CA GLY A 92 7.44 18.35 -12.20
C GLY A 92 7.75 18.90 -13.61
N LEU A 93 9.03 19.11 -13.95
CA LEU A 93 9.46 19.57 -15.27
C LEU A 93 9.28 18.50 -16.37
N PHE A 94 9.20 17.24 -16.00
CA PHE A 94 9.04 16.11 -16.90
C PHE A 94 7.62 15.52 -16.93
N ASN A 95 6.62 16.23 -16.37
CA ASN A 95 5.23 15.79 -16.36
C ASN A 95 4.55 15.95 -17.73
N PHE A 96 5.26 15.59 -18.79
CA PHE A 96 4.71 15.55 -20.13
C PHE A 96 4.16 14.16 -20.46
N LYS A 97 2.98 14.09 -21.05
CA LYS A 97 2.34 12.84 -21.44
C LYS A 97 3.24 11.94 -22.30
N TRP A 98 4.08 12.52 -23.15
CA TRP A 98 5.02 11.77 -23.98
C TRP A 98 6.14 11.11 -23.18
N VAL A 99 6.65 11.77 -22.11
CA VAL A 99 7.66 11.18 -21.19
C VAL A 99 7.11 9.97 -20.48
N ILE A 100 5.88 10.09 -19.97
CA ILE A 100 5.17 8.98 -19.31
C ILE A 100 5.00 7.81 -20.27
N LYS A 101 4.56 8.07 -21.51
CA LYS A 101 4.41 7.04 -22.55
C LYS A 101 5.74 6.36 -22.90
N LEU A 102 6.82 7.14 -23.03
CA LEU A 102 8.15 6.59 -23.29
C LEU A 102 8.63 5.68 -22.15
N LEU A 103 8.44 6.11 -20.90
CA LEU A 103 8.77 5.32 -19.71
C LEU A 103 7.94 4.02 -19.66
N GLN A 104 6.65 4.10 -19.94
CA GLN A 104 5.77 2.93 -20.00
C GLN A 104 6.17 1.96 -21.13
N TYR A 105 6.55 2.48 -22.30
CA TYR A 105 7.08 1.68 -23.41
C TYR A 105 8.38 0.98 -23.03
N TRP A 106 9.30 1.69 -22.36
CA TRP A 106 10.54 1.10 -21.88
C TRP A 106 10.27 -0.01 -20.84
N ILE A 107 9.34 0.20 -19.91
CA ILE A 107 8.89 -0.81 -18.95
C ILE A 107 8.32 -2.03 -19.68
N GLU A 108 7.49 -1.83 -20.70
CA GLU A 108 6.89 -2.93 -21.47
C GLU A 108 7.97 -3.85 -22.07
N ARG A 109 9.02 -3.28 -22.63
CA ARG A 109 10.08 -4.06 -23.30
C ARG A 109 11.09 -4.68 -22.35
N ASN A 110 11.42 -4.00 -21.26
CA ASN A 110 12.57 -4.38 -20.42
C ASN A 110 12.18 -4.99 -19.08
N TRP A 111 10.93 -4.83 -18.64
CA TRP A 111 10.52 -5.32 -17.33
C TRP A 111 10.20 -6.81 -17.35
N LYS A 112 10.96 -7.58 -16.59
CA LYS A 112 10.73 -9.03 -16.47
C LYS A 112 9.60 -9.28 -15.43
N GLN A 113 8.58 -9.99 -15.86
CA GLN A 113 7.49 -10.44 -14.98
C GLN A 113 8.05 -11.40 -13.91
N PRO A 114 7.54 -11.34 -12.67
CA PRO A 114 7.84 -12.38 -11.69
C PRO A 114 7.26 -13.71 -12.15
N THR A 115 8.05 -14.78 -12.02
CA THR A 115 7.60 -16.14 -12.32
C THR A 115 6.59 -16.63 -11.26
N ASN A 116 5.80 -17.64 -11.60
CA ASN A 116 4.86 -18.24 -10.66
C ASN A 116 5.55 -18.82 -9.42
N GLU A 117 6.76 -19.32 -9.54
CA GLU A 117 7.56 -19.81 -8.42
C GLU A 117 7.95 -18.69 -7.44
N ILE A 118 8.37 -17.53 -7.97
CA ILE A 118 8.68 -16.35 -7.15
C ILE A 118 7.42 -15.87 -6.42
N ARG A 119 6.26 -15.91 -7.07
CA ARG A 119 4.97 -15.55 -6.47
C ARG A 119 4.57 -16.52 -5.36
N LYS A 120 4.67 -17.84 -5.59
CA LYS A 120 4.32 -18.86 -4.58
C LYS A 120 5.14 -18.76 -3.29
N LYS A 121 6.38 -18.29 -3.37
CA LYS A 121 7.28 -18.09 -2.21
C LYS A 121 7.21 -16.68 -1.63
N GLY A 122 6.49 -15.78 -2.28
CA GLY A 122 6.37 -14.37 -1.85
C GLY A 122 5.56 -14.24 -0.57
N LYS A 123 6.04 -13.42 0.37
CA LYS A 123 5.29 -13.01 1.57
C LYS A 123 5.16 -11.49 1.62
N SER A 124 4.00 -11.04 2.09
CA SER A 124 3.72 -9.62 2.34
C SER A 124 3.66 -9.40 3.84
N PHE A 125 4.38 -8.40 4.33
CA PHE A 125 4.40 -8.03 5.74
C PHE A 125 3.73 -6.68 5.92
N PHE A 126 2.86 -6.61 6.90
CA PHE A 126 2.07 -5.43 7.21
C PHE A 126 2.38 -4.95 8.62
N TRP A 127 2.40 -3.65 8.77
CA TRP A 127 2.55 -2.96 10.02
C TRP A 127 1.56 -1.80 10.07
N GLY A 128 0.90 -1.61 11.18
CA GLY A 128 0.01 -0.50 11.43
C GLY A 128 0.28 0.11 12.79
N GLU A 129 0.16 1.43 12.89
CA GLU A 129 0.27 2.17 14.14
C GLU A 129 -0.88 3.16 14.24
N VAL A 130 -1.57 3.16 15.36
CA VAL A 130 -2.57 4.17 15.67
C VAL A 130 -2.17 4.88 16.96
N LYS A 131 -2.38 6.20 16.98
CA LYS A 131 -2.08 7.06 18.11
C LYS A 131 -3.32 7.87 18.48
N ASN A 132 -3.71 7.84 19.75
CA ASN A 132 -4.80 8.65 20.25
C ASN A 132 -4.35 10.08 20.61
N PRO A 133 -5.29 11.03 20.87
CA PRO A 133 -4.95 12.39 21.27
C PRO A 133 -4.08 12.48 22.53
N ASN A 134 -4.22 11.52 23.46
CA ASN A 134 -3.45 11.47 24.71
C ASN A 134 -2.04 10.90 24.53
N GLY A 135 -1.63 10.60 23.28
CA GLY A 135 -0.29 10.11 23.00
C GLY A 135 -0.13 8.59 23.07
N LYS A 136 -1.12 7.85 23.57
CA LYS A 136 -1.07 6.37 23.65
C LYS A 136 -1.02 5.78 22.25
N THR A 137 -0.09 4.86 22.02
CA THR A 137 0.16 4.24 20.73
C THR A 137 -0.10 2.74 20.79
N VAL A 138 -0.77 2.22 19.77
CA VAL A 138 -0.93 0.77 19.56
C VAL A 138 -0.37 0.43 18.19
N THR A 139 0.47 -0.59 18.14
CA THR A 139 1.06 -1.12 16.92
C THR A 139 0.49 -2.51 16.65
N ALA A 140 0.21 -2.82 15.38
CA ALA A 140 -0.20 -4.14 14.95
C ALA A 140 0.68 -4.62 13.79
N ARG A 141 0.93 -5.92 13.72
CA ARG A 141 1.68 -6.58 12.65
C ARG A 141 0.97 -7.85 12.21
N PHE A 142 1.09 -8.17 10.94
CA PHE A 142 0.70 -9.47 10.41
C PHE A 142 1.42 -9.71 9.08
N SER A 143 1.36 -10.95 8.58
CA SER A 143 1.82 -11.31 7.26
C SER A 143 0.78 -12.12 6.50
N THR A 144 0.93 -12.13 5.18
CA THR A 144 0.11 -12.94 4.26
C THR A 144 1.02 -13.55 3.19
N GLY A 145 0.46 -14.36 2.33
CA GLY A 145 1.12 -14.79 1.10
C GLY A 145 1.41 -13.64 0.13
N ASP A 146 1.78 -13.98 -1.09
CA ASP A 146 2.06 -13.01 -2.15
C ASP A 146 0.88 -12.08 -2.43
N GLY A 147 1.13 -10.78 -2.57
CA GLY A 147 0.09 -9.77 -2.76
C GLY A 147 -0.82 -9.99 -3.97
N TYR A 148 -0.36 -10.63 -5.05
CA TYR A 148 -1.21 -10.96 -6.21
C TYR A 148 -2.16 -12.11 -5.91
N ASN A 149 -1.68 -13.14 -5.19
CA ASN A 149 -2.52 -14.24 -4.74
C ASN A 149 -3.57 -13.74 -3.72
N VAL A 150 -3.15 -12.91 -2.78
CA VAL A 150 -4.04 -12.23 -1.82
C VAL A 150 -5.14 -11.44 -2.54
N THR A 151 -4.79 -10.70 -3.61
CA THR A 151 -5.78 -9.95 -4.39
C THR A 151 -6.77 -10.88 -5.08
N ALA A 152 -6.29 -11.95 -5.73
CA ALA A 152 -7.14 -12.89 -6.45
C ALA A 152 -8.13 -13.61 -5.51
N VAL A 153 -7.63 -14.12 -4.39
CA VAL A 153 -8.47 -14.79 -3.37
C VAL A 153 -9.41 -13.78 -2.70
N GLY A 154 -8.92 -12.57 -2.40
CA GLY A 154 -9.75 -11.52 -1.81
C GLY A 154 -10.95 -11.15 -2.69
N VAL A 155 -10.76 -11.07 -4.01
CA VAL A 155 -11.88 -10.83 -4.95
C VAL A 155 -12.88 -11.99 -4.90
N ALA A 156 -12.43 -13.24 -4.90
CA ALA A 156 -13.32 -14.41 -4.82
C ALA A 156 -14.10 -14.44 -3.49
N VAL A 157 -13.44 -14.18 -2.37
CA VAL A 157 -14.06 -14.14 -1.04
C VAL A 157 -15.13 -13.03 -0.95
N VAL A 158 -14.83 -11.84 -1.50
CA VAL A 158 -15.81 -10.74 -1.52
C VAL A 158 -17.00 -11.07 -2.44
N ALA A 159 -16.75 -11.69 -3.59
CA ALA A 159 -17.81 -12.10 -4.52
C ALA A 159 -18.74 -13.14 -3.86
N GLU A 160 -18.17 -14.16 -3.20
CA GLU A 160 -18.94 -15.16 -2.45
C GLU A 160 -19.79 -14.52 -1.34
N TYR A 161 -19.20 -13.59 -0.59
CA TYR A 161 -19.91 -12.85 0.45
C TYR A 161 -21.09 -12.08 -0.12
N LEU A 162 -20.93 -11.39 -1.24
CA LEU A 162 -22.00 -10.62 -1.89
C LEU A 162 -23.13 -11.51 -2.42
N LEU A 163 -22.83 -12.71 -2.92
CA LEU A 163 -23.84 -13.68 -3.35
C LEU A 163 -24.72 -14.16 -2.18
N GLN A 164 -24.17 -14.21 -0.97
CA GLN A 164 -24.87 -14.59 0.25
C GLN A 164 -25.61 -13.42 0.93
N HIS A 165 -25.20 -12.16 0.63
CA HIS A 165 -25.71 -10.94 1.27
C HIS A 165 -26.07 -9.90 0.20
N CYS A 166 -27.04 -10.27 -0.68
CA CYS A 166 -27.38 -9.48 -1.88
C CYS A 166 -28.19 -8.21 -1.63
N ASP A 167 -28.63 -7.95 -0.40
CA ASP A 167 -29.45 -6.78 0.00
C ASP A 167 -28.61 -5.51 0.18
N GLN A 168 -27.29 -5.61 0.15
CA GLN A 168 -26.40 -4.46 0.33
C GLN A 168 -26.30 -3.64 -0.95
N LYS A 169 -26.82 -2.41 -0.91
CA LYS A 169 -26.78 -1.47 -2.05
C LYS A 169 -25.82 -0.34 -1.75
N GLY A 170 -25.09 0.12 -2.77
CA GLY A 170 -24.20 1.25 -2.68
C GLY A 170 -22.74 0.92 -2.96
N TYR A 171 -21.84 1.79 -2.53
CA TYR A 171 -20.39 1.62 -2.68
C TYR A 171 -19.76 1.22 -1.36
N TYR A 172 -19.05 0.12 -1.35
CA TYR A 172 -18.34 -0.41 -0.20
C TYR A 172 -16.89 -0.72 -0.55
N THR A 173 -15.99 -0.43 0.38
CA THR A 173 -14.67 -1.07 0.36
C THR A 173 -14.79 -2.45 1.00
N PRO A 174 -13.93 -3.41 0.67
CA PRO A 174 -13.95 -4.73 1.32
C PRO A 174 -13.87 -4.67 2.85
N SER A 175 -13.16 -3.68 3.40
CA SER A 175 -13.06 -3.47 4.85
C SER A 175 -14.35 -2.95 5.49
N ILE A 176 -15.15 -2.16 4.77
CA ILE A 176 -16.47 -1.72 5.25
C ILE A 176 -17.47 -2.87 5.14
N LEU A 177 -17.40 -3.63 4.05
CA LEU A 177 -18.30 -4.73 3.74
C LEU A 177 -18.17 -5.90 4.73
N MET A 178 -16.95 -6.35 4.97
CA MET A 178 -16.66 -7.56 5.74
C MET A 178 -15.89 -7.33 7.04
N GLY A 179 -15.47 -6.08 7.30
CA GLY A 179 -14.70 -5.75 8.48
C GLY A 179 -13.38 -6.53 8.59
N LYS A 180 -12.98 -6.82 9.84
CA LYS A 180 -11.76 -7.58 10.15
C LYS A 180 -11.82 -9.06 9.76
N GLU A 181 -12.99 -9.60 9.48
CA GLU A 181 -13.14 -11.01 9.13
C GLU A 181 -12.56 -11.34 7.75
N LEU A 182 -12.52 -10.36 6.85
CA LEU A 182 -11.92 -10.53 5.52
C LEU A 182 -10.47 -11.03 5.61
N VAL A 183 -9.64 -10.40 6.46
CA VAL A 183 -8.22 -10.75 6.53
C VAL A 183 -7.98 -12.17 7.00
N LYS A 184 -8.88 -12.75 7.79
CA LYS A 184 -8.80 -14.15 8.25
C LYS A 184 -9.01 -15.16 7.13
N LYS A 185 -9.70 -14.78 6.05
CA LYS A 185 -9.96 -15.60 4.87
C LYS A 185 -8.84 -15.50 3.81
N ILE A 186 -7.85 -14.65 4.03
CA ILE A 186 -6.73 -14.44 3.11
C ILE A 186 -5.66 -15.53 3.29
N PRO A 187 -5.07 -16.05 2.18
CA PRO A 187 -4.05 -17.09 2.23
C PRO A 187 -2.83 -16.70 3.07
N GLU A 188 -2.34 -17.65 3.84
CA GLU A 188 -1.14 -17.53 4.68
C GLU A 188 -1.21 -16.36 5.68
N TYR A 189 -2.42 -16.01 6.14
CA TYR A 189 -2.59 -15.03 7.19
C TYR A 189 -1.98 -15.52 8.51
N SER A 190 -1.03 -14.78 9.07
CA SER A 190 -0.29 -15.17 10.27
C SER A 190 -1.01 -14.93 11.60
N GLY A 191 -2.19 -14.30 11.56
CA GLY A 191 -2.76 -13.69 12.76
C GLY A 191 -2.23 -12.28 12.99
N ILE A 192 -3.00 -11.44 13.71
CA ILE A 192 -2.59 -10.09 14.11
C ILE A 192 -1.88 -10.16 15.45
N GLU A 193 -0.61 -9.72 15.48
CA GLU A 193 0.13 -9.41 16.68
C GLU A 193 -0.13 -7.96 17.08
N ILE A 194 -0.67 -7.72 18.27
CA ILE A 194 -0.93 -6.38 18.80
C ILE A 194 0.07 -6.04 19.88
N ILE A 195 0.82 -4.96 19.70
CA ILE A 195 1.80 -4.42 20.64
C ILE A 195 1.25 -3.11 21.20
N LYS A 196 0.93 -3.10 22.48
CA LYS A 196 0.51 -1.88 23.19
C LYS A 196 1.78 -1.23 23.76
N ASN A 197 2.10 -0.03 23.29
CA ASN A 197 3.11 0.80 23.91
C ASN A 197 2.39 1.71 24.93
N GLU A 198 2.70 1.51 26.19
CA GLU A 198 2.20 2.32 27.29
C GLU A 198 2.74 3.75 27.24
#